data_2373d59a93134c04043bcd1d1d8ee249
#
_entry.id   2373d59a93134c04043bcd1d1d8ee249
#
_cell.length_a   1.000
_cell.length_b   1.000
_cell.length_c   1.000
_cell.angle_alpha   90.00
_cell.angle_beta   90.00
_cell.angle_gamma   90.00
#
_symmetry.space_group_name_H-M   'P 1'
#
loop_
_entity.id
_entity.type
_entity.pdbx_description
1 polymer ?
#
loop_
_entity_poly.entity_id
_entity_poly.type
_entity_poly.pdbx_seq_one_letter_code
_entity_poly.pdbx_strand_id
1 'polypeptide(L)'
;MVPFKETIKSKQELIEECKKGFADYSNKIISKNDFCMYFGFTHGEAITSFYKGDYEQLLLDGGFNSGSSAYFSAGINAWKNLRDGKYVFPPFTPSKSQHYSVNVLSCQIIFYGAPGTGKSHRIKEQLEALNVSKENVFRTTFHPDSDFSTFVGAYKPTMKKQYRYDGKVKAKYYEDDDLANAKKDDVIIDKVIQYDFVPQTFIKAYVRAYQTKENVYLIIEEINRGNCAQIFGDLFQLLDRDENGVSDYTIKADADIRAYLEEVLGCDSEGIKDGELSLPSNLYIYATMNTSDQSLFPIDSAFKRRWDWEYEPIKYKNADWVIEINGNQFSWTSFQKEVNNRIFESTNSEDKMLGDFFVKTYDGIITEKLLLNKVLFYLWNDVCKDGDGDIFKTEDNKDVKFSDLYGENGTAMLLSMMKHLKVELLSESDDESDDDVDDEGNGKDNTKYSINGSGSYAKRSLSTELVKAYISQHPEMSATEVVNKWKSLGRFVSHFIETQDEYDTRTDRNPRVNIIQCNGDNIYVSTNGWGGQGVMDSLINAIPKDWNLNVEKI
;
A
#
# COMPACT_ATOMS: atom_id res chain seq x y z
N MET A 1 21.48 -24.85 12.66
CA MET A 1 22.21 -25.87 11.87
C MET A 1 21.20 -26.47 10.92
N VAL A 2 21.22 -26.12 9.62
CA VAL A 2 20.31 -26.71 8.63
C VAL A 2 20.68 -28.19 8.56
N PRO A 3 19.76 -29.13 8.78
CA PRO A 3 20.08 -30.54 8.61
C PRO A 3 20.45 -30.77 7.15
N PHE A 4 21.70 -31.12 6.88
CA PHE A 4 22.07 -31.68 5.59
C PHE A 4 21.21 -32.92 5.42
N LYS A 5 20.25 -32.83 4.53
CA LYS A 5 19.38 -33.95 4.17
C LYS A 5 20.24 -35.07 3.61
N GLU A 6 19.85 -36.30 3.88
CA GLU A 6 20.51 -37.55 3.52
C GLU A 6 21.26 -37.48 2.20
N THR A 7 22.49 -37.98 2.20
CA THR A 7 23.39 -38.01 1.04
C THR A 7 22.71 -38.68 -0.14
N ILE A 8 22.48 -37.95 -1.21
CA ILE A 8 22.01 -38.50 -2.49
C ILE A 8 23.06 -39.48 -3.00
N LYS A 9 22.68 -40.74 -3.16
CA LYS A 9 23.59 -41.87 -3.47
C LYS A 9 23.60 -42.22 -4.95
N SER A 10 22.66 -41.76 -5.74
CA SER A 10 22.57 -42.09 -7.17
C SER A 10 22.12 -40.91 -8.03
N LYS A 11 22.50 -40.94 -9.32
CA LYS A 11 22.05 -39.97 -10.31
C LYS A 11 20.50 -39.94 -10.43
N GLN A 12 19.87 -41.13 -10.33
CA GLN A 12 18.43 -41.26 -10.44
C GLN A 12 17.70 -40.56 -9.28
N GLU A 13 18.22 -40.69 -8.06
CA GLU A 13 17.70 -40.02 -6.87
C GLU A 13 17.83 -38.49 -6.96
N LEU A 14 18.94 -37.99 -7.51
CA LEU A 14 19.11 -36.56 -7.78
C LEU A 14 18.10 -36.02 -8.80
N ILE A 15 17.82 -36.79 -9.84
CA ILE A 15 16.80 -36.46 -10.86
C ILE A 15 15.40 -36.42 -10.22
N GLU A 16 15.07 -37.38 -9.35
CA GLU A 16 13.77 -37.39 -8.66
C GLU A 16 13.59 -36.20 -7.74
N GLU A 17 14.61 -35.80 -6.99
CA GLU A 17 14.59 -34.58 -6.18
C GLU A 17 14.45 -33.32 -7.06
N CYS A 18 15.13 -33.28 -8.22
CA CYS A 18 14.98 -32.18 -9.17
C CYS A 18 13.56 -32.07 -9.73
N LYS A 19 12.91 -33.22 -10.02
CA LYS A 19 11.52 -33.28 -10.47
C LYS A 19 10.52 -32.80 -9.43
N LYS A 20 10.78 -33.02 -8.14
CA LYS A 20 9.95 -32.43 -7.07
C LYS A 20 10.02 -30.89 -7.11
N GLY A 21 11.20 -30.33 -7.27
CA GLY A 21 11.35 -28.89 -7.44
C GLY A 21 10.72 -28.34 -8.73
N PHE A 22 10.66 -29.16 -9.79
CA PHE A 22 9.91 -28.80 -11.00
C PHE A 22 8.40 -28.69 -10.74
N ALA A 23 7.85 -29.57 -9.91
CA ALA A 23 6.44 -29.48 -9.51
C ALA A 23 6.17 -28.17 -8.74
N ASP A 24 7.07 -27.78 -7.81
CA ASP A 24 6.97 -26.52 -7.07
C ASP A 24 7.09 -25.30 -7.99
N TYR A 25 8.00 -25.32 -8.95
CA TYR A 25 8.12 -24.31 -10.00
C TYR A 25 6.86 -24.22 -10.86
N SER A 26 6.33 -25.36 -11.33
CA SER A 26 5.12 -25.43 -12.17
C SER A 26 3.89 -24.88 -11.43
N ASN A 27 3.83 -25.06 -10.12
CA ASN A 27 2.80 -24.51 -9.23
C ASN A 27 3.07 -23.07 -8.80
N LYS A 28 4.11 -22.42 -9.34
CA LYS A 28 4.56 -21.05 -8.99
C LYS A 28 4.92 -20.84 -7.52
N ILE A 29 5.33 -21.90 -6.82
CA ILE A 29 5.76 -21.86 -5.42
C ILE A 29 7.18 -21.30 -5.31
N ILE A 30 8.03 -21.55 -6.31
CA ILE A 30 9.41 -21.08 -6.35
C ILE A 30 9.76 -20.60 -7.77
N SER A 31 10.61 -19.57 -7.89
CA SER A 31 11.15 -19.18 -9.19
C SER A 31 12.21 -20.21 -9.65
N LYS A 32 12.39 -20.34 -10.98
CA LYS A 32 13.40 -21.25 -11.52
C LYS A 32 14.82 -20.89 -11.04
N ASN A 33 15.13 -19.61 -10.95
CA ASN A 33 16.44 -19.14 -10.53
C ASN A 33 16.72 -19.46 -9.05
N ASP A 34 15.75 -19.20 -8.18
CA ASP A 34 15.84 -19.50 -6.76
C ASP A 34 15.94 -21.01 -6.52
N PHE A 35 15.17 -21.81 -7.26
CA PHE A 35 15.29 -23.27 -7.25
C PHE A 35 16.70 -23.70 -7.62
N CYS A 36 17.25 -23.22 -8.74
CA CYS A 36 18.58 -23.61 -9.19
C CYS A 36 19.68 -23.24 -8.17
N MET A 37 19.57 -22.06 -7.56
CA MET A 37 20.53 -21.62 -6.54
C MET A 37 20.42 -22.48 -5.27
N TYR A 38 19.22 -22.69 -4.76
CA TYR A 38 18.96 -23.49 -3.58
C TYR A 38 19.36 -24.96 -3.77
N PHE A 39 18.95 -25.55 -4.91
CA PHE A 39 19.25 -26.93 -5.24
C PHE A 39 20.77 -27.14 -5.44
N GLY A 40 21.44 -26.19 -6.09
CA GLY A 40 22.89 -26.18 -6.24
C GLY A 40 23.63 -26.11 -4.88
N PHE A 41 23.11 -25.33 -3.95
CA PHE A 41 23.67 -25.23 -2.59
C PHE A 41 23.42 -26.53 -1.78
N THR A 42 22.20 -27.08 -1.86
CA THR A 42 21.80 -28.24 -1.04
C THR A 42 22.42 -29.55 -1.53
N HIS A 43 22.55 -29.71 -2.85
CA HIS A 43 23.00 -30.93 -3.48
C HIS A 43 24.32 -30.77 -4.27
N GLY A 44 25.11 -29.74 -3.96
CA GLY A 44 26.30 -29.37 -4.72
C GLY A 44 27.31 -30.50 -4.92
N GLU A 45 27.47 -31.39 -3.94
CA GLU A 45 28.36 -32.57 -4.04
C GLU A 45 27.85 -33.58 -5.05
N ALA A 46 26.58 -33.94 -4.96
CA ALA A 46 25.94 -34.88 -5.87
C ALA A 46 25.88 -34.34 -7.30
N ILE A 47 25.56 -33.06 -7.48
CA ILE A 47 25.54 -32.40 -8.79
C ILE A 47 26.94 -32.41 -9.43
N THR A 48 27.96 -32.04 -8.66
CA THR A 48 29.36 -32.03 -9.16
C THR A 48 29.82 -33.44 -9.52
N SER A 49 29.43 -34.45 -8.72
CA SER A 49 29.81 -35.84 -8.94
C SER A 49 29.14 -36.45 -10.17
N PHE A 50 27.82 -36.28 -10.31
CA PHE A 50 27.05 -36.97 -11.33
C PHE A 50 26.96 -36.24 -12.66
N TYR A 51 27.00 -34.90 -12.66
CA TYR A 51 26.85 -34.08 -13.86
C TYR A 51 28.13 -33.35 -14.29
N LYS A 52 29.18 -33.33 -13.49
CA LYS A 52 30.52 -32.83 -13.83
C LYS A 52 30.54 -31.43 -14.47
N GLY A 53 29.56 -30.58 -14.16
CA GLY A 53 29.44 -29.21 -14.71
C GLY A 53 28.40 -29.04 -15.81
N ASP A 54 27.78 -30.11 -16.26
CA ASP A 54 26.64 -30.04 -17.20
C ASP A 54 25.32 -29.84 -16.46
N TYR A 55 25.13 -28.63 -15.93
CA TYR A 55 23.95 -28.28 -15.13
C TYR A 55 22.69 -28.09 -15.99
N GLU A 56 22.87 -27.86 -17.27
CA GLU A 56 21.77 -27.75 -18.22
C GLU A 56 21.10 -29.11 -18.45
N GLN A 57 21.90 -30.16 -18.56
CA GLN A 57 21.38 -31.53 -18.66
C GLN A 57 20.64 -31.95 -17.38
N LEU A 58 21.09 -31.53 -16.18
CA LEU A 58 20.33 -31.78 -14.95
C LEU A 58 18.95 -31.13 -14.96
N LEU A 59 18.85 -29.90 -15.45
CA LEU A 59 17.56 -29.21 -15.57
C LEU A 59 16.62 -29.94 -16.55
N LEU A 60 17.14 -30.36 -17.70
CA LEU A 60 16.36 -31.10 -18.69
C LEU A 60 15.90 -32.48 -18.14
N ASP A 61 16.77 -33.21 -17.46
CA ASP A 61 16.45 -34.48 -16.80
C ASP A 61 15.39 -34.28 -15.69
N GLY A 62 15.37 -33.11 -15.02
CA GLY A 62 14.40 -32.72 -14.02
C GLY A 62 13.07 -32.19 -14.58
N GLY A 63 12.97 -32.01 -15.90
CA GLY A 63 11.76 -31.54 -16.57
C GLY A 63 11.68 -30.02 -16.80
N PHE A 64 12.72 -29.27 -16.47
CA PHE A 64 12.79 -27.83 -16.75
C PHE A 64 13.23 -27.55 -18.19
N ASN A 65 12.88 -26.38 -18.72
CA ASN A 65 13.46 -25.86 -19.97
C ASN A 65 14.92 -25.44 -19.77
N SER A 66 15.71 -25.38 -20.84
CA SER A 66 17.10 -24.90 -20.82
C SER A 66 17.23 -23.47 -20.27
N GLY A 67 18.42 -23.11 -19.77
CA GLY A 67 18.74 -21.82 -19.16
C GLY A 67 18.74 -21.82 -17.63
N SER A 68 19.33 -20.80 -17.01
CA SER A 68 19.54 -20.65 -15.56
C SER A 68 20.68 -21.47 -14.93
N SER A 69 21.55 -22.08 -15.75
CA SER A 69 22.72 -22.85 -15.29
C SER A 69 23.69 -22.01 -14.42
N ALA A 70 23.76 -20.71 -14.62
CA ALA A 70 24.58 -19.79 -13.81
C ALA A 70 24.18 -19.78 -12.33
N TYR A 71 22.88 -19.94 -12.03
CA TYR A 71 22.40 -19.99 -10.64
C TYR A 71 22.76 -21.30 -9.93
N PHE A 72 22.84 -22.42 -10.64
CA PHE A 72 23.43 -23.64 -10.09
C PHE A 72 24.89 -23.44 -9.71
N SER A 73 25.67 -22.81 -10.60
CA SER A 73 27.08 -22.52 -10.33
C SER A 73 27.22 -21.62 -9.10
N ALA A 74 26.36 -20.64 -8.92
CA ALA A 74 26.34 -19.77 -7.75
C ALA A 74 26.04 -20.57 -6.46
N GLY A 75 25.02 -21.43 -6.47
CA GLY A 75 24.68 -22.29 -5.34
C GLY A 75 25.78 -23.28 -4.99
N ILE A 76 26.38 -23.94 -5.98
CA ILE A 76 27.51 -24.87 -5.77
C ILE A 76 28.75 -24.17 -5.23
N ASN A 77 29.04 -22.94 -5.71
CA ASN A 77 30.16 -22.17 -5.19
C ASN A 77 29.92 -21.72 -3.74
N ALA A 78 28.69 -21.36 -3.40
CA ALA A 78 28.31 -21.06 -2.03
C ALA A 78 28.50 -22.28 -1.12
N TRP A 79 28.06 -23.47 -1.57
CA TRP A 79 28.29 -24.74 -0.87
C TRP A 79 29.80 -25.03 -0.67
N LYS A 80 30.61 -24.89 -1.73
CA LYS A 80 32.08 -25.10 -1.64
C LYS A 80 32.71 -24.16 -0.64
N ASN A 81 32.34 -22.87 -0.66
CA ASN A 81 32.88 -21.88 0.27
C ASN A 81 32.49 -22.17 1.71
N LEU A 82 31.28 -22.67 1.96
CA LEU A 82 30.82 -23.09 3.28
C LEU A 82 31.61 -24.34 3.75
N ARG A 83 31.74 -25.36 2.90
CA ARG A 83 32.49 -26.58 3.18
C ARG A 83 33.95 -26.27 3.50
N ASP A 84 34.57 -25.35 2.77
CA ASP A 84 35.97 -24.99 2.92
C ASP A 84 36.20 -23.95 4.04
N GLY A 85 35.16 -23.59 4.80
CA GLY A 85 35.23 -22.65 5.93
C GLY A 85 35.51 -21.19 5.56
N LYS A 86 35.36 -20.83 4.28
CA LYS A 86 35.66 -19.48 3.78
C LYS A 86 34.54 -18.45 4.05
N TYR A 87 33.29 -18.91 4.14
CA TYR A 87 32.15 -18.06 4.47
C TYR A 87 31.12 -18.79 5.32
N VAL A 88 30.53 -18.08 6.27
CA VAL A 88 29.26 -18.46 6.91
C VAL A 88 28.17 -17.69 6.17
N PHE A 89 27.56 -18.32 5.17
CA PHE A 89 26.37 -17.74 4.56
C PHE A 89 25.20 -17.85 5.55
N PRO A 90 24.39 -16.78 5.70
CA PRO A 90 23.06 -16.98 6.24
C PRO A 90 22.34 -18.00 5.36
N PRO A 91 21.54 -18.91 5.93
CA PRO A 91 20.81 -19.88 5.14
C PRO A 91 20.01 -19.14 4.07
N PHE A 92 20.23 -19.51 2.79
CA PHE A 92 19.40 -19.04 1.69
C PHE A 92 17.99 -19.59 1.94
N THR A 93 17.12 -18.72 2.36
CA THR A 93 15.69 -18.99 2.31
C THR A 93 15.25 -18.57 0.91
N PRO A 94 14.76 -19.48 0.04
CA PRO A 94 14.16 -19.07 -1.21
C PRO A 94 13.11 -18.02 -0.88
N SER A 95 13.15 -16.88 -1.58
CA SER A 95 12.09 -15.88 -1.47
C SER A 95 10.80 -16.61 -1.82
N LYS A 96 10.02 -16.94 -0.83
CA LYS A 96 8.69 -17.51 -1.05
C LYS A 96 7.93 -16.47 -1.85
N SER A 97 7.68 -16.76 -3.13
CA SER A 97 6.54 -16.14 -3.81
C SER A 97 5.38 -16.26 -2.82
N GLN A 98 4.74 -15.14 -2.53
CA GLN A 98 3.70 -15.01 -1.51
C GLN A 98 2.58 -16.03 -1.76
N HIS A 99 2.81 -17.29 -1.36
CA HIS A 99 1.75 -18.19 -0.97
C HIS A 99 1.62 -18.02 0.54
N TYR A 100 0.50 -17.51 0.96
CA TYR A 100 0.05 -17.60 2.33
C TYR A 100 -0.06 -19.09 2.71
N SER A 101 1.09 -19.75 2.97
CA SER A 101 1.07 -20.89 3.86
C SER A 101 0.50 -20.35 5.16
N VAL A 102 -0.33 -21.12 5.82
CA VAL A 102 -0.70 -20.89 7.22
C VAL A 102 0.60 -20.90 8.02
N ASN A 103 1.36 -19.81 7.91
CA ASN A 103 2.45 -19.55 8.82
C ASN A 103 1.77 -19.31 10.15
N VAL A 104 2.27 -19.91 11.19
CA VAL A 104 2.06 -19.41 12.55
C VAL A 104 2.35 -17.91 12.44
N LEU A 105 1.28 -17.12 12.34
CA LEU A 105 1.38 -15.67 12.26
C LEU A 105 2.16 -15.25 13.49
N SER A 106 3.26 -14.56 13.31
CA SER A 106 3.96 -13.99 14.47
C SER A 106 2.95 -13.20 15.29
N CYS A 107 2.95 -13.43 16.60
CA CYS A 107 2.00 -12.76 17.49
C CYS A 107 2.22 -11.24 17.53
N GLN A 108 3.39 -10.75 17.15
CA GLN A 108 3.69 -9.32 17.13
C GLN A 108 4.66 -8.95 16.00
N ILE A 109 4.22 -8.00 15.15
CA ILE A 109 4.95 -7.58 13.95
C ILE A 109 5.01 -6.05 13.88
N ILE A 110 6.19 -5.51 13.58
CA ILE A 110 6.35 -4.11 13.16
C ILE A 110 6.56 -4.05 11.64
N PHE A 111 5.61 -3.47 10.94
CA PHE A 111 5.74 -3.13 9.51
C PHE A 111 6.44 -1.79 9.39
N TYR A 112 7.62 -1.77 8.76
CA TYR A 112 8.44 -0.57 8.65
C TYR A 112 8.85 -0.27 7.21
N GLY A 113 9.23 0.97 6.93
CA GLY A 113 9.68 1.44 5.62
C GLY A 113 9.38 2.91 5.40
N ALA A 114 9.70 3.41 4.21
CA ALA A 114 9.53 4.79 3.80
C ALA A 114 8.06 5.28 3.92
N PRO A 115 7.83 6.60 3.99
CA PRO A 115 6.47 7.15 4.02
C PRO A 115 5.72 6.82 2.72
N GLY A 116 4.46 6.40 2.87
CA GLY A 116 3.60 6.08 1.73
C GLY A 116 3.86 4.73 1.06
N THR A 117 4.59 3.79 1.67
CA THR A 117 4.76 2.43 1.13
C THR A 117 3.51 1.54 1.27
N GLY A 118 2.52 1.96 2.08
CA GLY A 118 1.26 1.21 2.24
C GLY A 118 1.23 0.26 3.44
N LYS A 119 2.05 0.46 4.46
CA LYS A 119 2.12 -0.37 5.67
C LYS A 119 0.74 -0.64 6.31
N SER A 120 -0.03 0.41 6.60
CA SER A 120 -1.37 0.29 7.19
C SER A 120 -2.38 -0.37 6.23
N HIS A 121 -2.20 -0.18 4.92
CA HIS A 121 -3.02 -0.82 3.90
C HIS A 121 -2.75 -2.33 3.85
N ARG A 122 -1.50 -2.74 3.91
CA ARG A 122 -1.10 -4.15 3.98
C ARG A 122 -1.72 -4.86 5.18
N ILE A 123 -1.68 -4.24 6.37
CA ILE A 123 -2.35 -4.79 7.55
C ILE A 123 -3.86 -4.98 7.27
N LYS A 124 -4.49 -3.96 6.67
CA LYS A 124 -5.92 -4.04 6.33
C LYS A 124 -6.21 -5.17 5.35
N GLU A 125 -5.46 -5.30 4.26
CA GLU A 125 -5.60 -6.40 3.29
C GLU A 125 -5.42 -7.78 3.94
N GLN A 126 -4.44 -7.92 4.84
CA GLN A 126 -4.24 -9.18 5.58
C GLN A 126 -5.45 -9.54 6.44
N LEU A 127 -6.00 -8.58 7.18
CA LEU A 127 -7.17 -8.81 8.02
C LEU A 127 -8.43 -9.13 7.20
N GLU A 128 -8.60 -8.48 6.06
CA GLU A 128 -9.69 -8.76 5.11
C GLU A 128 -9.55 -10.16 4.50
N ALA A 129 -8.35 -10.56 4.10
CA ALA A 129 -8.07 -11.90 3.57
C ALA A 129 -8.31 -13.01 4.61
N LEU A 130 -8.07 -12.72 5.88
CA LEU A 130 -8.35 -13.62 7.00
C LEU A 130 -9.82 -13.59 7.45
N ASN A 131 -10.67 -12.75 6.84
CA ASN A 131 -12.06 -12.52 7.21
C ASN A 131 -12.25 -12.18 8.71
N VAL A 132 -11.35 -11.36 9.26
CA VAL A 132 -11.40 -10.97 10.67
C VAL A 132 -12.61 -10.08 10.92
N SER A 133 -13.42 -10.42 11.92
CA SER A 133 -14.56 -9.59 12.35
C SER A 133 -14.09 -8.22 12.84
N LYS A 134 -14.82 -7.16 12.51
CA LYS A 134 -14.51 -5.78 12.96
C LYS A 134 -14.46 -5.64 14.48
N GLU A 135 -15.22 -6.47 15.20
CA GLU A 135 -15.24 -6.50 16.66
C GLU A 135 -13.93 -7.02 17.27
N ASN A 136 -13.13 -7.73 16.50
CA ASN A 136 -11.86 -8.30 16.91
C ASN A 136 -10.66 -7.44 16.47
N VAL A 137 -10.90 -6.24 15.93
CA VAL A 137 -9.84 -5.32 15.46
C VAL A 137 -9.88 -4.04 16.29
N PHE A 138 -8.81 -3.81 17.03
CA PHE A 138 -8.61 -2.64 17.88
C PHE A 138 -7.46 -1.82 17.31
N ARG A 139 -7.68 -0.53 17.10
CA ARG A 139 -6.67 0.36 16.48
C ARG A 139 -6.41 1.57 17.34
N THR A 140 -5.13 1.92 17.48
CA THR A 140 -4.66 3.14 18.15
C THR A 140 -3.49 3.73 17.38
N THR A 141 -3.21 5.01 17.61
CA THR A 141 -2.05 5.70 17.05
C THR A 141 -1.23 6.26 18.20
N PHE A 142 0.07 6.03 18.19
CA PHE A 142 0.96 6.65 19.15
C PHE A 142 1.30 8.08 18.73
N HIS A 143 1.45 8.96 19.69
CA HIS A 143 1.89 10.35 19.53
C HIS A 143 2.75 10.75 20.74
N PRO A 144 3.46 11.88 20.69
CA PRO A 144 4.41 12.27 21.76
C PRO A 144 3.83 12.30 23.16
N ASP A 145 2.53 12.63 23.30
CA ASP A 145 1.83 12.67 24.59
C ASP A 145 1.17 11.33 24.98
N SER A 146 1.41 10.26 24.23
CA SER A 146 0.89 8.94 24.57
C SER A 146 1.63 8.39 25.78
N ASP A 147 0.87 7.83 26.71
CA ASP A 147 1.36 7.24 27.94
C ASP A 147 0.59 5.96 28.29
N PHE A 148 0.94 5.32 29.41
CA PHE A 148 0.27 4.15 29.91
C PHE A 148 -1.25 4.37 30.10
N SER A 149 -1.65 5.55 30.59
CA SER A 149 -3.05 5.86 30.87
C SER A 149 -3.92 6.02 29.61
N THR A 150 -3.31 6.42 28.49
CA THR A 150 -3.97 6.57 27.19
C THR A 150 -3.99 5.30 26.37
N PHE A 151 -3.10 4.35 26.67
CA PHE A 151 -3.00 3.07 25.98
C PHE A 151 -3.70 1.91 26.72
N VAL A 152 -3.49 1.83 28.01
CA VAL A 152 -4.01 0.77 28.89
C VAL A 152 -5.33 1.15 29.54
N GLY A 153 -5.33 2.24 30.28
CA GLY A 153 -6.48 2.76 31.00
C GLY A 153 -6.10 3.52 32.27
N ALA A 154 -7.03 4.24 32.78
CA ALA A 154 -6.89 4.96 34.05
C ALA A 154 -8.26 5.31 34.66
N TYR A 155 -8.28 5.63 35.95
CA TYR A 155 -9.43 6.25 36.55
C TYR A 155 -9.64 7.65 36.00
N LYS A 156 -10.82 7.89 35.45
CA LYS A 156 -11.20 9.20 34.87
C LYS A 156 -12.55 9.64 35.41
N PRO A 157 -12.79 10.97 35.54
CA PRO A 157 -14.11 11.47 35.86
C PRO A 157 -15.07 11.13 34.71
N THR A 158 -16.13 10.40 35.02
CA THR A 158 -17.21 10.05 34.11
C THR A 158 -18.52 10.65 34.57
N MET A 159 -19.42 10.94 33.64
CA MET A 159 -20.74 11.45 33.99
C MET A 159 -21.71 10.30 34.02
N LYS A 160 -22.21 9.98 35.22
CA LYS A 160 -23.30 8.99 35.41
C LYS A 160 -24.62 9.68 35.71
N LYS A 161 -25.70 9.07 35.27
CA LYS A 161 -27.07 9.48 35.61
C LYS A 161 -27.43 8.86 36.94
N GLN A 162 -27.74 9.69 37.92
CA GLN A 162 -28.28 9.26 39.21
C GLN A 162 -29.78 9.57 39.25
N TYR A 163 -30.57 8.59 39.59
CA TYR A 163 -32.02 8.73 39.68
C TYR A 163 -32.42 8.98 41.11
N ARG A 164 -33.10 10.12 41.37
CA ARG A 164 -33.77 10.41 42.67
C ARG A 164 -35.27 10.27 42.53
N TYR A 165 -35.86 9.57 43.46
CA TYR A 165 -37.31 9.57 43.61
C TYR A 165 -37.69 10.70 44.57
N ASP A 166 -38.72 11.47 44.24
CA ASP A 166 -39.19 12.58 45.04
C ASP A 166 -39.66 12.10 46.43
N GLY A 167 -39.03 12.60 47.48
CA GLY A 167 -39.45 12.55 48.88
C GLY A 167 -38.90 11.44 49.77
N LYS A 168 -38.22 10.37 49.34
CA LYS A 168 -37.52 9.40 50.20
C LYS A 168 -36.29 8.80 49.53
N VAL A 169 -35.13 9.28 49.92
CA VAL A 169 -33.82 8.94 49.41
C VAL A 169 -33.49 7.45 49.56
N LYS A 170 -33.45 6.71 48.45
CA LYS A 170 -32.40 5.72 48.16
C LYS A 170 -31.94 5.95 46.75
N ALA A 171 -30.79 6.59 46.61
CA ALA A 171 -30.11 6.66 45.31
C ALA A 171 -29.79 5.22 44.87
N LYS A 172 -30.46 4.73 43.84
CA LYS A 172 -30.04 3.54 43.10
C LYS A 172 -29.39 4.04 41.81
N TYR A 173 -28.18 3.57 41.53
CA TYR A 173 -27.58 3.69 40.23
C TYR A 173 -28.21 2.64 39.33
N TYR A 174 -28.69 3.06 38.18
CA TYR A 174 -29.23 2.15 37.17
C TYR A 174 -28.34 2.27 35.91
N GLU A 175 -28.05 1.15 35.32
CA GLU A 175 -27.54 1.11 33.95
C GLU A 175 -28.67 1.46 32.97
N ASP A 176 -28.33 1.90 31.75
CA ASP A 176 -29.32 2.43 30.78
C ASP A 176 -30.47 1.46 30.45
N ASP A 177 -30.27 0.14 30.59
CA ASP A 177 -31.28 -0.90 30.33
C ASP A 177 -32.36 -1.04 31.42
N ASP A 178 -32.09 -0.62 32.66
CA ASP A 178 -33.07 -0.62 33.74
C ASP A 178 -34.07 0.55 33.66
N LEU A 179 -33.81 1.52 32.82
CA LEU A 179 -34.66 2.69 32.58
C LEU A 179 -36.01 2.37 31.96
N ALA A 180 -36.09 1.29 31.17
CA ALA A 180 -37.34 0.88 30.50
C ALA A 180 -38.42 0.42 31.51
N ASN A 181 -38.04 0.04 32.73
CA ASN A 181 -38.91 -0.49 33.75
C ASN A 181 -39.25 0.53 34.85
N ALA A 182 -38.62 1.72 34.88
CA ALA A 182 -38.95 2.77 35.84
C ALA A 182 -40.22 3.53 35.40
N LYS A 183 -41.21 3.66 36.27
CA LYS A 183 -42.36 4.52 36.02
C LYS A 183 -41.93 5.96 35.80
N LYS A 184 -42.26 6.51 34.63
CA LYS A 184 -41.74 7.75 34.08
C LYS A 184 -42.02 9.03 34.89
N ASP A 185 -42.94 9.03 35.84
CA ASP A 185 -43.56 10.27 36.32
C ASP A 185 -42.98 10.84 37.63
N ASP A 186 -42.10 10.08 38.32
CA ASP A 186 -41.57 10.52 39.64
C ASP A 186 -40.04 10.47 39.75
N VAL A 187 -39.30 10.45 38.66
CA VAL A 187 -37.86 10.29 38.67
C VAL A 187 -37.13 11.58 38.27
N ILE A 188 -36.36 12.16 39.21
CA ILE A 188 -35.46 13.24 38.93
C ILE A 188 -34.10 12.65 38.50
N ILE A 189 -33.60 13.06 37.34
CA ILE A 189 -32.32 12.62 36.80
C ILE A 189 -31.26 13.68 37.10
N ASP A 190 -30.35 13.37 38.00
CA ASP A 190 -29.17 14.17 38.26
C ASP A 190 -27.99 13.60 37.45
N LYS A 191 -27.14 14.47 36.92
CA LYS A 191 -25.86 14.08 36.37
C LYS A 191 -24.78 14.28 37.44
N VAL A 192 -24.15 13.20 37.86
CA VAL A 192 -23.09 13.23 38.87
C VAL A 192 -21.77 12.82 38.25
N ILE A 193 -20.69 13.46 38.70
CA ILE A 193 -19.34 13.06 38.31
C ILE A 193 -18.95 11.92 39.25
N GLN A 194 -18.56 10.79 38.63
CA GLN A 194 -18.01 9.63 39.33
C GLN A 194 -16.66 9.29 38.72
N TYR A 195 -15.74 8.77 39.48
CA TYR A 195 -14.47 8.26 38.97
C TYR A 195 -14.65 6.78 38.68
N ASP A 196 -14.45 6.40 37.40
CA ASP A 196 -14.47 5.03 36.95
C ASP A 196 -13.17 4.69 36.24
N PHE A 197 -12.77 3.41 36.29
CA PHE A 197 -11.69 2.94 35.42
C PHE A 197 -12.17 2.94 33.97
N VAL A 198 -11.51 3.70 33.12
CA VAL A 198 -11.82 3.79 31.68
C VAL A 198 -10.79 2.99 30.90
N PRO A 199 -11.15 1.75 30.45
CA PRO A 199 -10.23 0.92 29.68
C PRO A 199 -9.93 1.57 28.34
N GLN A 200 -8.67 1.53 27.92
CA GLN A 200 -8.22 1.99 26.63
C GLN A 200 -8.00 0.82 25.67
N THR A 201 -7.42 1.09 24.51
CA THR A 201 -7.36 0.16 23.38
C THR A 201 -6.69 -1.17 23.72
N PHE A 202 -5.61 -1.15 24.52
CA PHE A 202 -4.92 -2.38 24.95
C PHE A 202 -5.84 -3.27 25.80
N ILE A 203 -6.42 -2.73 26.89
CA ILE A 203 -7.29 -3.51 27.77
C ILE A 203 -8.55 -4.00 27.05
N LYS A 204 -9.10 -3.20 26.12
CA LYS A 204 -10.25 -3.65 25.32
C LYS A 204 -9.89 -4.86 24.43
N ALA A 205 -8.74 -4.80 23.76
CA ALA A 205 -8.25 -5.93 22.95
C ALA A 205 -7.93 -7.15 23.82
N TYR A 206 -7.32 -6.93 24.98
CA TYR A 206 -7.00 -7.95 25.96
C TYR A 206 -8.24 -8.69 26.45
N VAL A 207 -9.25 -7.96 26.93
CA VAL A 207 -10.54 -8.50 27.38
C VAL A 207 -11.20 -9.29 26.27
N ARG A 208 -11.26 -8.72 25.05
CA ARG A 208 -11.86 -9.41 23.91
C ARG A 208 -11.17 -10.72 23.59
N ALA A 209 -9.85 -10.79 23.68
CA ALA A 209 -9.09 -12.00 23.41
C ALA A 209 -9.41 -13.14 24.39
N TYR A 210 -9.70 -12.82 25.66
CA TYR A 210 -10.15 -13.81 26.64
C TYR A 210 -11.63 -14.17 26.53
N GLN A 211 -12.44 -13.32 25.89
CA GLN A 211 -13.88 -13.57 25.69
C GLN A 211 -14.18 -14.37 24.42
N THR A 212 -13.24 -14.50 23.50
CA THR A 212 -13.44 -15.22 22.23
C THR A 212 -12.32 -16.23 21.97
N LYS A 213 -12.62 -17.23 21.15
CA LYS A 213 -11.59 -18.14 20.58
C LYS A 213 -11.05 -17.67 19.25
N GLU A 214 -11.64 -16.63 18.67
CA GLU A 214 -11.19 -16.03 17.43
C GLU A 214 -9.93 -15.20 17.66
N ASN A 215 -9.16 -14.98 16.60
CA ASN A 215 -7.99 -14.10 16.66
C ASN A 215 -8.42 -12.64 16.81
N VAL A 216 -7.80 -11.95 17.75
CA VAL A 216 -7.97 -10.54 18.04
C VAL A 216 -6.72 -9.78 17.66
N TYR A 217 -6.89 -8.63 17.03
CA TYR A 217 -5.79 -7.83 16.52
C TYR A 217 -5.76 -6.45 17.17
N LEU A 218 -4.67 -6.13 17.83
CA LEU A 218 -4.34 -4.79 18.30
C LEU A 218 -3.38 -4.14 17.31
N ILE A 219 -3.79 -3.04 16.69
CA ILE A 219 -3.01 -2.34 15.68
C ILE A 219 -2.53 -1.00 16.26
N ILE A 220 -1.23 -0.79 16.26
CA ILE A 220 -0.56 0.41 16.75
C ILE A 220 0.04 1.14 15.56
N GLU A 221 -0.57 2.25 15.14
CA GLU A 221 -0.02 3.10 14.09
C GLU A 221 1.06 4.02 14.67
N GLU A 222 2.14 4.21 13.88
CA GLU A 222 3.23 5.13 14.20
C GLU A 222 3.86 4.85 15.59
N ILE A 223 4.22 3.60 15.85
CA ILE A 223 4.68 3.14 17.17
C ILE A 223 5.87 3.95 17.71
N ASN A 224 6.74 4.46 16.86
CA ASN A 224 7.92 5.24 17.21
C ASN A 224 7.64 6.74 17.43
N ARG A 225 6.39 7.21 17.27
CA ARG A 225 5.99 8.58 17.65
C ARG A 225 5.74 8.73 19.14
N GLY A 226 5.58 7.65 19.88
CA GLY A 226 5.44 7.63 21.32
C GLY A 226 6.63 6.96 22.01
N ASN A 227 6.87 7.30 23.26
CA ASN A 227 7.87 6.62 24.08
C ASN A 227 7.36 5.22 24.46
N CYS A 228 7.76 4.19 23.72
CA CYS A 228 7.30 2.81 23.93
C CYS A 228 7.52 2.32 25.36
N ALA A 229 8.64 2.64 25.97
CA ALA A 229 8.95 2.24 27.35
C ALA A 229 7.95 2.86 28.36
N GLN A 230 7.56 4.11 28.17
CA GLN A 230 6.59 4.77 29.01
C GLN A 230 5.16 4.29 28.74
N ILE A 231 4.82 4.02 27.47
CA ILE A 231 3.46 3.62 27.07
C ILE A 231 3.17 2.19 27.49
N PHE A 232 4.12 1.27 27.31
CA PHE A 232 3.95 -0.14 27.68
C PHE A 232 4.19 -0.39 29.18
N GLY A 233 5.12 0.36 29.81
CA GLY A 233 5.51 0.09 31.18
C GLY A 233 5.88 -1.39 31.38
N ASP A 234 5.35 -2.02 32.44
CA ASP A 234 5.60 -3.42 32.76
C ASP A 234 4.98 -4.42 31.75
N LEU A 235 3.97 -4.00 30.98
CA LEU A 235 3.36 -4.82 29.91
C LEU A 235 4.39 -5.27 28.85
N PHE A 236 5.49 -4.54 28.75
CA PHE A 236 6.60 -4.89 27.90
C PHE A 236 7.13 -6.32 28.12
N GLN A 237 7.08 -6.84 29.37
CA GLN A 237 7.54 -8.19 29.69
C GLN A 237 6.62 -9.26 29.11
N LEU A 238 5.34 -8.94 28.90
CA LEU A 238 4.35 -9.85 28.31
C LEU A 238 4.59 -10.14 26.83
N LEU A 239 5.40 -9.31 26.15
CA LEU A 239 5.72 -9.48 24.73
C LEU A 239 6.74 -10.62 24.48
N ASP A 240 7.41 -11.16 25.50
CA ASP A 240 8.14 -12.42 25.38
C ASP A 240 7.10 -13.56 25.36
N ARG A 241 6.98 -14.26 24.22
CA ARG A 241 5.98 -15.31 23.98
C ARG A 241 6.65 -16.67 23.85
N ASP A 242 5.98 -17.71 24.35
CA ASP A 242 6.37 -19.10 24.19
C ASP A 242 6.05 -19.62 22.76
N GLU A 243 6.38 -20.88 22.50
CA GLU A 243 6.10 -21.56 21.23
C GLU A 243 4.60 -21.68 20.87
N ASN A 244 3.71 -21.55 21.87
CA ASN A 244 2.26 -21.54 21.69
C ASN A 244 1.69 -20.14 21.50
N GLY A 245 2.53 -19.10 21.56
CA GLY A 245 2.13 -17.72 21.44
C GLY A 245 1.50 -17.11 22.70
N VAL A 246 1.69 -17.72 23.87
CA VAL A 246 1.30 -17.19 25.18
C VAL A 246 2.50 -16.48 25.82
N SER A 247 2.27 -15.46 26.65
CA SER A 247 3.38 -14.81 27.38
C SER A 247 4.18 -15.79 28.22
N ASP A 248 5.51 -15.79 28.06
CA ASP A 248 6.45 -16.59 28.89
C ASP A 248 6.45 -16.14 30.35
N TYR A 249 6.19 -14.86 30.58
CA TYR A 249 6.16 -14.23 31.89
C TYR A 249 4.80 -13.65 32.15
N THR A 250 4.40 -13.68 33.44
CA THR A 250 3.24 -12.94 33.93
C THR A 250 3.70 -11.67 34.64
N ILE A 251 2.86 -10.66 34.70
CA ILE A 251 3.06 -9.46 35.52
C ILE A 251 1.86 -9.26 36.44
N LYS A 252 2.08 -8.73 37.63
CA LYS A 252 0.96 -8.38 38.52
C LYS A 252 0.26 -7.15 38.01
N ALA A 253 -1.06 -7.25 37.86
CA ALA A 253 -1.91 -6.10 37.59
C ALA A 253 -1.89 -5.14 38.78
N ASP A 254 -1.90 -3.83 38.49
CA ASP A 254 -2.22 -2.87 39.52
C ASP A 254 -3.66 -3.05 40.05
N ALA A 255 -3.96 -2.44 41.19
CA ALA A 255 -5.27 -2.65 41.86
C ALA A 255 -6.46 -2.27 40.98
N ASP A 256 -6.29 -1.25 40.15
CA ASP A 256 -7.35 -0.69 39.30
C ASP A 256 -7.63 -1.59 38.09
N ILE A 257 -6.59 -2.02 37.42
CA ILE A 257 -6.69 -2.97 36.29
C ILE A 257 -7.22 -4.32 36.78
N ARG A 258 -6.72 -4.78 37.94
CA ARG A 258 -7.16 -6.01 38.53
C ARG A 258 -8.66 -5.98 38.84
N ALA A 259 -9.14 -4.98 39.56
CA ALA A 259 -10.54 -4.84 39.90
C ALA A 259 -11.44 -4.82 38.65
N TYR A 260 -11.05 -4.09 37.62
CA TYR A 260 -11.77 -4.03 36.35
C TYR A 260 -11.80 -5.39 35.64
N LEU A 261 -10.67 -6.07 35.55
CA LEU A 261 -10.58 -7.36 34.83
C LEU A 261 -11.30 -8.47 35.59
N GLU A 262 -11.25 -8.50 36.94
CA GLU A 262 -12.00 -9.43 37.75
C GLU A 262 -13.53 -9.23 37.60
N GLU A 263 -13.97 -7.97 37.41
CA GLU A 263 -15.39 -7.65 37.14
C GLU A 263 -15.83 -8.13 35.75
N VAL A 264 -15.01 -7.91 34.71
CA VAL A 264 -15.39 -8.15 33.30
C VAL A 264 -15.13 -9.59 32.86
N LEU A 265 -14.06 -10.22 33.34
CA LEU A 265 -13.65 -11.57 32.94
C LEU A 265 -14.03 -12.63 33.99
N GLY A 266 -14.24 -12.24 35.25
CA GLY A 266 -14.38 -13.13 36.41
C GLY A 266 -13.02 -13.44 37.05
N CYS A 267 -13.03 -13.61 38.38
CA CYS A 267 -11.80 -13.84 39.17
C CYS A 267 -11.05 -15.13 38.81
N ASP A 268 -11.75 -16.13 38.27
CA ASP A 268 -11.17 -17.42 37.86
C ASP A 268 -10.67 -17.43 36.41
N SER A 269 -10.79 -16.31 35.68
CA SER A 269 -10.33 -16.20 34.30
C SER A 269 -8.81 -16.24 34.24
N GLU A 270 -8.24 -17.02 33.31
CA GLU A 270 -6.80 -17.05 33.05
C GLU A 270 -6.24 -15.65 32.70
N GLY A 271 -7.08 -14.71 32.27
CA GLY A 271 -6.70 -13.32 31.99
C GLY A 271 -6.43 -12.46 33.22
N ILE A 272 -6.77 -12.92 34.45
CA ILE A 272 -6.53 -12.17 35.70
C ILE A 272 -6.33 -13.08 36.89
N LYS A 273 -6.15 -14.36 36.64
CA LYS A 273 -5.96 -15.36 37.70
C LYS A 273 -4.80 -14.97 38.62
N ASP A 274 -5.05 -15.08 39.91
CA ASP A 274 -4.10 -14.68 40.95
C ASP A 274 -3.67 -13.20 40.89
N GLY A 275 -4.42 -12.36 40.16
CA GLY A 275 -4.12 -10.96 39.92
C GLY A 275 -2.96 -10.74 38.92
N GLU A 276 -2.69 -11.72 38.08
CA GLU A 276 -1.61 -11.66 37.09
C GLU A 276 -2.16 -11.52 35.67
N LEU A 277 -1.42 -10.80 34.82
CA LEU A 277 -1.69 -10.60 33.40
C LEU A 277 -0.79 -11.52 32.57
N SER A 278 -1.36 -12.07 31.49
CA SER A 278 -0.66 -12.84 30.47
C SER A 278 -1.32 -12.61 29.13
N LEU A 279 -0.58 -12.47 28.05
CA LEU A 279 -1.18 -12.33 26.72
C LEU A 279 -1.55 -13.71 26.18
N PRO A 280 -2.81 -13.93 25.75
CA PRO A 280 -3.24 -15.20 25.19
C PRO A 280 -2.73 -15.39 23.75
N SER A 281 -2.68 -16.62 23.27
CA SER A 281 -2.16 -16.98 21.95
C SER A 281 -2.96 -16.39 20.78
N ASN A 282 -4.21 -16.02 20.98
CA ASN A 282 -5.07 -15.42 19.96
C ASN A 282 -5.04 -13.89 19.93
N LEU A 283 -4.19 -13.22 20.75
CA LEU A 283 -3.99 -11.77 20.69
C LEU A 283 -2.76 -11.43 19.87
N TYR A 284 -2.96 -10.89 18.68
CA TYR A 284 -1.94 -10.41 17.77
C TYR A 284 -1.75 -8.91 17.92
N ILE A 285 -0.50 -8.45 17.93
CA ILE A 285 -0.16 -7.02 18.05
C ILE A 285 0.64 -6.62 16.83
N TYR A 286 0.04 -5.83 15.93
CA TYR A 286 0.69 -5.32 14.74
C TYR A 286 0.96 -3.84 14.89
N ALA A 287 2.11 -3.40 14.44
CA ALA A 287 2.47 -1.98 14.50
C ALA A 287 2.98 -1.49 13.15
N THR A 288 2.84 -0.19 12.90
CA THR A 288 3.47 0.48 11.77
C THR A 288 4.53 1.45 12.25
N MET A 289 5.61 1.60 11.49
CA MET A 289 6.69 2.52 11.79
C MET A 289 7.17 3.20 10.52
N ASN A 290 7.20 4.54 10.53
CA ASN A 290 7.95 5.32 9.55
C ASN A 290 9.38 5.47 10.05
N THR A 291 10.35 5.25 9.16
CA THR A 291 11.77 5.35 9.53
C THR A 291 12.32 6.77 9.37
N SER A 292 11.61 7.63 8.62
CA SER A 292 12.09 8.96 8.18
C SER A 292 11.94 10.09 9.19
N ASP A 293 11.08 9.98 10.20
CA ASP A 293 10.75 11.11 11.07
C ASP A 293 11.87 11.39 12.09
N GLN A 294 12.39 12.61 12.07
CA GLN A 294 13.47 13.06 12.97
C GLN A 294 13.02 13.31 14.42
N SER A 295 11.70 13.48 14.65
CA SER A 295 11.11 13.75 15.97
C SER A 295 10.68 12.49 16.73
N LEU A 296 11.26 11.34 16.41
CA LEU A 296 10.83 10.05 16.92
C LEU A 296 11.55 9.65 18.21
N PHE A 297 10.86 8.88 19.04
CA PHE A 297 11.48 8.21 20.16
C PHE A 297 12.27 6.99 19.66
N PRO A 298 13.54 6.85 20.01
CA PRO A 298 14.31 5.67 19.65
C PRO A 298 13.72 4.44 20.34
N ILE A 299 13.47 3.40 19.56
CA ILE A 299 13.07 2.10 20.09
C ILE A 299 14.34 1.38 20.54
N ASP A 300 14.43 1.00 21.82
CA ASP A 300 15.58 0.32 22.37
C ASP A 300 15.73 -1.14 21.87
N SER A 301 16.91 -1.73 22.06
CA SER A 301 17.20 -3.06 21.55
C SER A 301 16.41 -4.16 22.27
N ALA A 302 16.07 -3.95 23.56
CA ALA A 302 15.29 -4.91 24.33
C ALA A 302 13.84 -4.96 23.85
N PHE A 303 13.27 -3.81 23.46
CA PHE A 303 11.96 -3.75 22.82
C PHE A 303 11.99 -4.36 21.42
N LYS A 304 13.02 -4.02 20.61
CA LYS A 304 13.16 -4.52 19.23
C LYS A 304 13.20 -6.04 19.15
N ARG A 305 13.88 -6.72 20.05
CA ARG A 305 14.05 -8.18 20.01
C ARG A 305 12.76 -8.98 20.23
N ARG A 306 11.71 -8.33 20.74
CA ARG A 306 10.42 -8.97 21.03
C ARG A 306 9.44 -8.91 19.86
N TRP A 307 9.86 -8.26 18.78
CA TRP A 307 9.03 -8.07 17.59
C TRP A 307 9.67 -8.70 16.37
N ASP A 308 8.85 -9.28 15.52
CA ASP A 308 9.25 -9.55 14.16
C ASP A 308 9.14 -8.28 13.33
N TRP A 309 10.05 -8.13 12.39
CA TRP A 309 10.18 -6.93 11.59
C TRP A 309 9.89 -7.25 10.13
N GLU A 310 8.88 -6.61 9.56
CA GLU A 310 8.55 -6.76 8.16
C GLU A 310 8.78 -5.45 7.40
N TYR A 311 9.74 -5.50 6.47
CA TYR A 311 10.00 -4.36 5.58
C TYR A 311 8.94 -4.27 4.50
N GLU A 312 8.38 -3.07 4.29
CA GLU A 312 7.46 -2.77 3.19
C GLU A 312 8.18 -1.93 2.13
N PRO A 313 8.68 -2.59 1.05
CA PRO A 313 9.45 -1.91 0.01
C PRO A 313 8.56 -1.04 -0.87
N ILE A 314 9.17 -0.06 -1.54
CA ILE A 314 8.56 0.69 -2.62
C ILE A 314 8.45 -0.23 -3.84
N LYS A 315 7.25 -0.40 -4.39
CA LYS A 315 6.97 -1.37 -5.48
C LYS A 315 6.75 -0.71 -6.83
N TYR A 316 6.67 0.62 -6.87
CA TYR A 316 6.41 1.41 -8.08
C TYR A 316 5.15 0.94 -8.83
N LYS A 317 4.08 0.71 -8.09
CA LYS A 317 2.82 0.09 -8.60
C LYS A 317 2.02 1.01 -9.53
N ASN A 318 2.20 2.32 -9.42
CA ASN A 318 1.39 3.33 -10.10
C ASN A 318 2.01 3.71 -11.47
N ALA A 319 2.29 2.70 -12.31
CA ALA A 319 3.01 2.88 -13.58
C ALA A 319 2.21 3.69 -14.63
N ASP A 320 0.90 3.71 -14.49
CA ASP A 320 -0.07 4.40 -15.35
C ASP A 320 -0.41 5.82 -14.85
N TRP A 321 0.12 6.23 -13.70
CA TRP A 321 -0.09 7.58 -13.21
C TRP A 321 0.76 8.60 -13.94
N VAL A 322 0.17 9.77 -14.20
CA VAL A 322 0.79 10.86 -14.92
C VAL A 322 0.85 12.14 -14.08
N ILE A 323 1.92 12.91 -14.26
CA ILE A 323 2.04 14.28 -13.75
C ILE A 323 1.67 15.21 -14.90
N GLU A 324 0.67 16.06 -14.66
CA GLU A 324 0.25 17.06 -15.65
C GLU A 324 0.73 18.45 -15.26
N ILE A 325 1.54 19.06 -16.17
CA ILE A 325 2.10 20.41 -16.00
C ILE A 325 1.88 21.17 -17.30
N ASN A 326 1.03 22.17 -17.29
CA ASN A 326 0.72 22.99 -18.48
C ASN A 326 0.43 22.15 -19.74
N GLY A 327 -0.42 21.11 -19.60
CA GLY A 327 -0.76 20.23 -20.72
C GLY A 327 0.29 19.16 -21.07
N ASN A 328 1.51 19.25 -20.56
CA ASN A 328 2.51 18.19 -20.69
C ASN A 328 2.26 17.08 -19.69
N GLN A 329 2.40 15.83 -20.11
CA GLN A 329 2.22 14.66 -19.25
C GLN A 329 3.53 13.91 -19.08
N PHE A 330 3.93 13.73 -17.83
CA PHE A 330 5.14 13.02 -17.43
C PHE A 330 4.78 11.74 -16.67
N SER A 331 5.63 10.72 -16.78
CA SER A 331 5.47 9.48 -16.01
C SER A 331 5.72 9.72 -14.52
N TRP A 332 4.71 9.46 -13.68
CA TRP A 332 4.87 9.49 -12.22
C TRP A 332 5.93 8.51 -11.74
N THR A 333 5.91 7.28 -12.26
CA THR A 333 6.87 6.24 -11.86
C THR A 333 8.31 6.61 -12.24
N SER A 334 8.52 7.26 -13.40
CA SER A 334 9.83 7.78 -13.78
C SER A 334 10.29 8.86 -12.81
N PHE A 335 9.43 9.85 -12.51
CA PHE A 335 9.71 10.88 -11.51
C PHE A 335 10.05 10.28 -10.14
N GLN A 336 9.22 9.35 -9.64
CA GLN A 336 9.41 8.73 -8.34
C GLN A 336 10.75 7.99 -8.25
N LYS A 337 11.14 7.25 -9.30
CA LYS A 337 12.42 6.54 -9.35
C LYS A 337 13.61 7.50 -9.37
N GLU A 338 13.58 8.52 -10.22
CA GLU A 338 14.67 9.48 -10.33
C GLU A 338 14.88 10.27 -9.02
N VAL A 339 13.79 10.70 -8.40
CA VAL A 339 13.83 11.38 -7.10
C VAL A 339 14.35 10.45 -6.00
N ASN A 340 13.84 9.22 -5.92
CA ASN A 340 14.27 8.26 -4.92
C ASN A 340 15.76 7.88 -5.07
N ASN A 341 16.26 7.75 -6.30
CA ASN A 341 17.68 7.53 -6.54
C ASN A 341 18.54 8.69 -6.01
N ARG A 342 18.13 9.94 -6.27
CA ARG A 342 18.84 11.13 -5.78
C ARG A 342 18.77 11.26 -4.24
N ILE A 343 17.63 10.88 -3.64
CA ILE A 343 17.51 10.80 -2.17
C ILE A 343 18.52 9.79 -1.63
N PHE A 344 18.60 8.61 -2.22
CA PHE A 344 19.56 7.59 -1.79
C PHE A 344 21.00 8.03 -1.95
N GLU A 345 21.36 8.61 -3.11
CA GLU A 345 22.71 9.11 -3.38
C GLU A 345 23.14 10.21 -2.38
N SER A 346 22.22 11.10 -2.00
CA SER A 346 22.52 12.20 -1.09
C SER A 346 22.52 11.80 0.40
N THR A 347 21.64 10.87 0.80
CA THR A 347 21.43 10.52 2.21
C THR A 347 21.98 9.15 2.61
N ASN A 348 22.28 8.30 1.62
CA ASN A 348 22.60 6.87 1.79
C ASN A 348 21.53 6.13 2.63
N SER A 349 20.27 6.56 2.54
CA SER A 349 19.13 5.98 3.27
C SER A 349 17.89 5.94 2.37
N GLU A 350 17.07 4.91 2.54
CA GLU A 350 15.75 4.77 1.90
C GLU A 350 14.63 5.47 2.70
N ASP A 351 14.93 5.93 3.90
CA ASP A 351 13.92 6.39 4.86
C ASP A 351 13.07 7.56 4.36
N LYS A 352 13.66 8.47 3.59
CA LYS A 352 13.00 9.66 3.06
C LYS A 352 12.46 9.50 1.63
N MET A 353 12.53 8.30 1.07
CA MET A 353 12.03 8.03 -0.28
C MET A 353 10.50 8.15 -0.37
N LEU A 354 10.02 8.44 -1.56
CA LEU A 354 8.59 8.51 -1.87
C LEU A 354 8.03 7.10 -2.09
N GLY A 355 7.08 6.66 -1.26
CA GLY A 355 6.38 5.39 -1.43
C GLY A 355 5.22 5.48 -2.43
N ASP A 356 4.65 4.33 -2.81
CA ASP A 356 3.59 4.19 -3.82
C ASP A 356 2.30 4.96 -3.48
N PHE A 357 2.00 5.12 -2.18
CA PHE A 357 0.81 5.81 -1.67
C PHE A 357 1.11 7.18 -1.07
N PHE A 358 2.28 7.75 -1.38
CA PHE A 358 2.65 9.09 -0.90
C PHE A 358 1.68 10.14 -1.41
N VAL A 359 1.24 10.01 -2.65
CA VAL A 359 0.16 10.80 -3.26
C VAL A 359 -1.09 9.95 -3.40
N LYS A 360 -2.26 10.56 -3.30
CA LYS A 360 -3.54 9.95 -3.61
C LYS A 360 -4.22 10.74 -4.72
N THR A 361 -4.57 10.04 -5.78
CA THR A 361 -5.41 10.55 -6.87
C THR A 361 -6.48 9.50 -7.18
N TYR A 362 -7.62 9.92 -7.69
CA TYR A 362 -8.73 9.03 -8.05
C TYR A 362 -8.72 8.64 -9.52
N ASP A 363 -8.05 9.44 -10.34
CA ASP A 363 -8.01 9.33 -11.81
C ASP A 363 -6.61 9.02 -12.35
N GLY A 364 -5.62 8.85 -11.46
CA GLY A 364 -4.23 8.66 -11.85
C GLY A 364 -3.51 9.94 -12.29
N ILE A 365 -4.16 11.11 -12.22
CA ILE A 365 -3.57 12.38 -12.63
C ILE A 365 -3.07 13.15 -11.42
N ILE A 366 -1.79 13.49 -11.43
CA ILE A 366 -1.14 14.34 -10.44
C ILE A 366 -1.02 15.73 -11.06
N THR A 367 -1.91 16.61 -10.68
CA THR A 367 -1.91 18.00 -11.14
C THR A 367 -0.68 18.75 -10.65
N GLU A 368 -0.28 19.80 -11.37
CA GLU A 368 0.83 20.70 -10.97
C GLU A 368 0.66 21.19 -9.52
N LYS A 369 -0.54 21.59 -9.14
CA LYS A 369 -0.86 22.02 -7.77
C LYS A 369 -0.63 20.92 -6.73
N LEU A 370 -1.03 19.68 -7.03
CA LEU A 370 -0.83 18.54 -6.12
C LEU A 370 0.65 18.19 -6.01
N LEU A 371 1.38 18.22 -7.12
CA LEU A 371 2.82 18.01 -7.17
C LEU A 371 3.56 19.05 -6.31
N LEU A 372 3.30 20.35 -6.52
CA LEU A 372 3.92 21.45 -5.79
C LEU A 372 3.63 21.38 -4.29
N ASN A 373 2.34 21.32 -3.93
CA ASN A 373 1.92 21.50 -2.53
C ASN A 373 2.10 20.26 -1.65
N LYS A 374 2.32 19.10 -2.24
CA LYS A 374 2.50 17.88 -1.48
C LYS A 374 3.87 17.24 -1.70
N VAL A 375 4.23 16.96 -2.95
CA VAL A 375 5.45 16.22 -3.25
C VAL A 375 6.67 17.11 -3.14
N LEU A 376 6.71 18.20 -3.90
CA LEU A 376 7.87 19.11 -3.90
C LEU A 376 8.00 19.84 -2.56
N PHE A 377 6.89 20.13 -1.87
CA PHE A 377 6.94 20.68 -0.51
C PHE A 377 7.63 19.71 0.44
N TYR A 378 7.28 18.43 0.42
CA TYR A 378 7.94 17.41 1.23
C TYR A 378 9.43 17.31 0.88
N LEU A 379 9.75 17.21 -0.41
CA LEU A 379 11.14 17.12 -0.87
C LEU A 379 11.96 18.34 -0.43
N TRP A 380 11.40 19.54 -0.50
CA TRP A 380 12.07 20.76 -0.06
C TRP A 380 12.27 20.83 1.46
N ASN A 381 11.19 20.57 2.21
CA ASN A 381 11.16 20.79 3.65
C ASN A 381 11.81 19.66 4.47
N ASP A 382 11.65 18.41 4.04
CA ASP A 382 12.04 17.24 4.82
C ASP A 382 13.25 16.50 4.25
N VAL A 383 13.49 16.59 2.93
CA VAL A 383 14.58 15.88 2.27
C VAL A 383 15.79 16.79 2.03
N CYS A 384 15.58 17.91 1.34
CA CYS A 384 16.67 18.79 0.87
C CYS A 384 17.09 19.84 1.91
N LYS A 385 16.47 19.88 3.10
CA LYS A 385 16.73 20.89 4.14
C LYS A 385 18.18 20.88 4.64
N ASP A 386 18.78 19.70 4.70
CA ASP A 386 20.12 19.47 5.26
C ASP A 386 21.20 19.22 4.20
N GLY A 387 20.87 19.31 2.92
CA GLY A 387 21.84 19.07 1.82
C GLY A 387 21.19 19.01 0.44
N ASP A 388 22.02 19.22 -0.56
CA ASP A 388 21.65 19.35 -1.97
C ASP A 388 21.31 17.97 -2.58
N GLY A 389 20.09 17.54 -2.44
CA GLY A 389 19.64 16.29 -3.08
C GLY A 389 19.62 16.32 -4.62
N ASP A 390 20.22 17.32 -5.25
CA ASP A 390 20.25 17.55 -6.71
C ASP A 390 18.85 17.49 -7.38
N ILE A 391 17.81 17.80 -6.58
CA ILE A 391 16.40 17.71 -7.01
C ILE A 391 15.90 19.06 -7.52
N PHE A 392 16.23 20.16 -6.79
CA PHE A 392 15.78 21.49 -7.11
C PHE A 392 16.77 22.23 -8.00
N LYS A 393 16.93 21.75 -9.23
CA LYS A 393 17.77 22.38 -10.25
C LYS A 393 17.09 22.42 -11.60
N THR A 394 17.41 23.45 -12.39
CA THR A 394 17.00 23.54 -13.79
C THR A 394 17.86 22.63 -14.67
N GLU A 395 17.45 22.43 -15.93
CA GLU A 395 18.23 21.72 -16.97
C GLU A 395 19.67 22.26 -17.12
N ASP A 396 19.85 23.59 -16.96
CA ASP A 396 21.16 24.25 -16.96
C ASP A 396 21.94 24.11 -15.63
N ASN A 397 21.49 23.24 -14.73
CA ASN A 397 22.08 22.99 -13.41
C ASN A 397 22.11 24.22 -12.46
N LYS A 398 21.14 25.13 -12.61
CA LYS A 398 20.94 26.28 -11.71
C LYS A 398 20.00 25.92 -10.57
N ASP A 399 20.32 26.36 -9.36
CA ASP A 399 19.48 26.11 -8.20
C ASP A 399 18.11 26.80 -8.33
N VAL A 400 17.05 26.08 -7.96
CA VAL A 400 15.67 26.55 -7.93
C VAL A 400 15.24 26.72 -6.47
N LYS A 401 14.84 27.93 -6.07
CA LYS A 401 14.24 28.15 -4.78
C LYS A 401 12.77 27.72 -4.82
N PHE A 402 12.29 27.18 -3.72
CA PHE A 402 10.89 26.73 -3.65
C PHE A 402 9.87 27.86 -3.96
N SER A 403 10.20 29.11 -3.55
CA SER A 403 9.39 30.29 -3.87
C SER A 403 9.29 30.60 -5.36
N ASP A 404 10.32 30.24 -6.12
CA ASP A 404 10.39 30.54 -7.56
C ASP A 404 9.36 29.72 -8.36
N LEU A 405 8.97 28.54 -7.83
CA LEU A 405 7.95 27.67 -8.41
C LEU A 405 6.53 28.25 -8.31
N TYR A 406 6.33 29.29 -7.50
CA TYR A 406 5.05 30.02 -7.37
C TYR A 406 5.08 31.38 -8.07
N GLY A 407 6.19 31.75 -8.71
CA GLY A 407 6.33 32.99 -9.46
C GLY A 407 5.70 32.93 -10.86
N GLU A 408 5.74 34.05 -11.59
CA GLU A 408 5.21 34.15 -12.98
C GLU A 408 5.80 33.12 -13.95
N ASN A 409 7.06 32.71 -13.74
CA ASN A 409 7.75 31.68 -14.53
C ASN A 409 7.77 30.31 -13.82
N GLY A 410 6.95 30.09 -12.80
CA GLY A 410 7.02 28.89 -11.97
C GLY A 410 6.81 27.60 -12.74
N THR A 411 5.82 27.56 -13.63
CA THR A 411 5.54 26.41 -14.49
C THR A 411 6.68 26.11 -15.46
N ALA A 412 7.29 27.14 -16.08
CA ALA A 412 8.45 26.95 -16.97
C ALA A 412 9.66 26.40 -16.18
N MET A 413 9.86 26.88 -14.96
CA MET A 413 10.91 26.41 -14.06
C MET A 413 10.68 24.97 -13.63
N LEU A 414 9.42 24.60 -13.34
CA LEU A 414 9.02 23.22 -13.03
C LEU A 414 9.28 22.27 -14.21
N LEU A 415 8.93 22.67 -15.43
CA LEU A 415 9.24 21.90 -16.66
C LEU A 415 10.76 21.70 -16.83
N SER A 416 11.57 22.76 -16.58
CA SER A 416 13.03 22.66 -16.62
C SER A 416 13.57 21.70 -15.54
N MET A 417 12.95 21.67 -14.34
CA MET A 417 13.28 20.68 -13.31
C MET A 417 12.94 19.26 -13.74
N MET A 418 11.80 19.02 -14.40
CA MET A 418 11.45 17.69 -14.92
C MET A 418 12.48 17.18 -15.93
N LYS A 419 13.01 18.06 -16.78
CA LYS A 419 14.09 17.72 -17.72
C LYS A 419 15.40 17.43 -16.98
N HIS A 420 15.78 18.25 -15.98
CA HIS A 420 16.97 18.01 -15.16
C HIS A 420 16.89 16.64 -14.45
N LEU A 421 15.73 16.30 -13.92
CA LEU A 421 15.44 15.01 -13.28
C LEU A 421 15.36 13.85 -14.29
N LYS A 422 15.40 14.13 -15.59
CA LYS A 422 15.25 13.13 -16.68
C LYS A 422 13.96 12.34 -16.59
N VAL A 423 12.88 12.99 -16.14
CA VAL A 423 11.57 12.36 -16.04
C VAL A 423 11.03 12.08 -17.45
N GLU A 424 10.54 10.88 -17.66
CA GLU A 424 9.97 10.45 -18.94
C GLU A 424 8.76 11.30 -19.31
N LEU A 425 8.85 11.98 -20.45
CA LEU A 425 7.76 12.75 -21.04
C LEU A 425 6.87 11.81 -21.86
N LEU A 426 5.58 11.74 -21.54
CA LEU A 426 4.61 10.88 -22.18
C LEU A 426 3.86 11.58 -23.32
N SER A 427 3.58 12.89 -23.15
CA SER A 427 2.98 13.75 -24.16
C SER A 427 3.35 15.21 -23.89
N GLU A 428 3.63 15.96 -24.95
CA GLU A 428 3.87 17.40 -24.88
C GLU A 428 2.56 18.17 -25.11
N SER A 429 2.43 19.36 -24.49
CA SER A 429 1.41 20.33 -24.88
C SER A 429 1.86 20.99 -26.19
N ASP A 430 0.95 21.08 -27.13
CA ASP A 430 1.16 21.86 -28.37
C ASP A 430 1.09 23.38 -28.06
N ASP A 431 2.01 23.92 -27.29
CA ASP A 431 2.22 25.37 -27.19
C ASP A 431 3.36 25.77 -28.14
N GLU A 432 2.97 26.52 -29.18
CA GLU A 432 3.87 27.10 -30.15
C GLU A 432 4.84 28.08 -29.49
N SER A 433 6.13 27.79 -29.55
CA SER A 433 7.17 28.81 -29.73
C SER A 433 8.01 28.43 -30.93
N ASP A 434 7.92 29.27 -31.99
CA ASP A 434 8.78 29.22 -33.13
C ASP A 434 10.26 29.16 -32.72
N ASP A 435 10.92 28.11 -33.16
CA ASP A 435 12.29 28.23 -33.74
C ASP A 435 12.60 26.95 -34.52
N ASP A 436 12.83 27.16 -35.82
CA ASP A 436 13.18 26.17 -36.82
C ASP A 436 14.47 25.43 -36.49
N VAL A 437 14.42 24.08 -36.44
CA VAL A 437 15.53 23.24 -36.94
C VAL A 437 14.96 21.99 -37.60
N ASP A 438 15.20 21.86 -38.89
CA ASP A 438 14.91 20.71 -39.74
C ASP A 438 15.54 19.42 -39.21
N ASP A 439 14.75 18.35 -39.05
CA ASP A 439 15.20 16.99 -39.30
C ASP A 439 14.05 16.12 -39.86
N GLU A 440 14.34 15.57 -41.05
CA GLU A 440 13.40 14.77 -41.84
C GLU A 440 13.12 13.39 -41.21
N GLY A 441 11.81 13.03 -41.06
CA GLY A 441 11.42 11.63 -41.05
C GLY A 441 10.33 11.21 -40.07
N ASN A 442 9.12 11.37 -40.42
CA ASN A 442 7.85 10.68 -40.14
C ASN A 442 6.73 11.65 -39.67
N GLY A 443 5.85 12.01 -40.62
CA GLY A 443 4.80 13.01 -40.41
C GLY A 443 3.91 12.74 -39.19
N LYS A 444 4.05 13.56 -38.16
CA LYS A 444 3.05 13.71 -37.10
C LYS A 444 1.80 14.37 -37.71
N ASP A 445 0.66 13.72 -37.61
CA ASP A 445 -0.62 14.26 -38.05
C ASP A 445 -1.15 15.23 -36.99
N ASN A 446 -0.87 16.51 -37.14
CA ASN A 446 -1.24 17.61 -36.24
C ASN A 446 -2.65 18.17 -36.53
N THR A 447 -3.53 17.42 -37.18
CA THR A 447 -4.88 17.88 -37.52
C THR A 447 -5.67 18.18 -36.23
N LYS A 448 -6.13 19.42 -36.11
CA LYS A 448 -7.05 19.87 -35.05
C LYS A 448 -8.47 19.96 -35.60
N TYR A 449 -9.44 19.90 -34.70
CA TYR A 449 -10.87 19.89 -35.04
C TYR A 449 -11.62 20.87 -34.15
N SER A 450 -12.66 21.50 -34.68
CA SER A 450 -13.65 22.27 -33.92
C SER A 450 -14.97 21.52 -33.88
N ILE A 451 -15.76 21.75 -32.83
CA ILE A 451 -17.13 21.24 -32.70
C ILE A 451 -18.05 22.44 -32.71
N ASN A 452 -18.98 22.50 -33.69
CA ASN A 452 -19.90 23.62 -33.88
C ASN A 452 -19.20 24.99 -33.97
N GLY A 453 -18.03 25.04 -34.58
CA GLY A 453 -17.22 26.25 -34.73
C GLY A 453 -16.52 26.73 -33.45
N SER A 454 -16.51 25.92 -32.40
CA SER A 454 -15.89 26.25 -31.11
C SER A 454 -14.86 25.20 -30.68
N GLY A 455 -13.83 25.65 -29.98
CA GLY A 455 -12.74 24.78 -29.45
C GLY A 455 -11.72 24.37 -30.51
N SER A 456 -10.60 23.84 -30.05
CA SER A 456 -9.52 23.29 -30.89
C SER A 456 -9.08 21.97 -30.25
N TYR A 457 -9.45 20.85 -30.85
CA TYR A 457 -9.29 19.53 -30.25
C TYR A 457 -8.42 18.63 -31.10
N ALA A 458 -7.42 18.01 -30.51
CA ALA A 458 -6.65 16.96 -31.16
C ALA A 458 -7.48 15.67 -31.33
N LYS A 459 -7.10 14.77 -32.21
CA LYS A 459 -7.81 13.51 -32.48
C LYS A 459 -8.13 12.70 -31.21
N ARG A 460 -7.25 12.70 -30.22
CA ARG A 460 -7.44 11.95 -28.95
C ARG A 460 -8.50 12.54 -28.05
N SER A 461 -8.61 13.87 -27.99
CA SER A 461 -9.56 14.58 -27.15
C SER A 461 -10.91 14.77 -27.86
N LEU A 462 -10.94 14.78 -29.17
CA LEU A 462 -12.15 15.03 -29.95
C LEU A 462 -13.26 14.04 -29.64
N SER A 463 -12.96 12.75 -29.54
CA SER A 463 -13.95 11.72 -29.23
C SER A 463 -14.67 11.97 -27.90
N THR A 464 -13.91 12.36 -26.87
CA THR A 464 -14.42 12.69 -25.55
C THR A 464 -15.28 13.95 -25.57
N GLU A 465 -14.82 15.00 -26.25
CA GLU A 465 -15.53 16.27 -26.34
C GLU A 465 -16.82 16.16 -27.17
N LEU A 466 -16.84 15.30 -28.17
CA LEU A 466 -18.06 14.97 -28.92
C LEU A 466 -19.13 14.30 -28.03
N VAL A 467 -18.72 13.34 -27.21
CA VAL A 467 -19.62 12.68 -26.24
C VAL A 467 -20.11 13.66 -25.19
N LYS A 468 -19.25 14.54 -24.66
CA LYS A 468 -19.66 15.62 -23.74
C LYS A 468 -20.67 16.59 -24.38
N ALA A 469 -20.41 17.03 -25.61
CA ALA A 469 -21.30 17.90 -26.33
C ALA A 469 -22.68 17.25 -26.58
N TYR A 470 -22.68 15.95 -26.88
CA TYR A 470 -23.91 15.17 -27.03
C TYR A 470 -24.71 15.09 -25.72
N ILE A 471 -24.06 14.76 -24.61
CA ILE A 471 -24.70 14.71 -23.28
C ILE A 471 -25.27 16.06 -22.89
N SER A 472 -24.55 17.15 -23.16
CA SER A 472 -25.03 18.51 -22.87
C SER A 472 -26.30 18.90 -23.64
N GLN A 473 -26.52 18.32 -24.82
CA GLN A 473 -27.72 18.52 -25.62
C GLN A 473 -28.87 17.59 -25.21
N HIS A 474 -28.57 16.51 -24.47
CA HIS A 474 -29.54 15.49 -24.06
C HIS A 474 -29.43 15.18 -22.55
N PRO A 475 -29.66 16.18 -21.68
CA PRO A 475 -29.49 16.03 -20.24
C PRO A 475 -30.46 15.03 -19.59
N GLU A 476 -31.52 14.62 -20.30
CA GLU A 476 -32.49 13.62 -19.84
C GLU A 476 -32.04 12.17 -20.04
N MET A 477 -30.99 11.91 -20.87
CA MET A 477 -30.58 10.56 -21.20
C MET A 477 -29.70 9.95 -20.08
N SER A 478 -29.90 8.67 -19.78
CA SER A 478 -29.05 7.90 -18.90
C SER A 478 -27.69 7.56 -19.55
N ALA A 479 -26.69 7.27 -18.76
CA ALA A 479 -25.37 6.86 -19.25
C ALA A 479 -25.46 5.65 -20.20
N THR A 480 -26.29 4.66 -19.87
CA THR A 480 -26.51 3.46 -20.70
C THR A 480 -27.13 3.82 -22.06
N GLU A 481 -28.08 4.74 -22.11
CA GLU A 481 -28.71 5.19 -23.37
C GLU A 481 -27.70 5.92 -24.25
N VAL A 482 -26.89 6.82 -23.67
CA VAL A 482 -25.79 7.51 -24.37
C VAL A 482 -24.81 6.51 -24.95
N VAL A 483 -24.30 5.58 -24.14
CA VAL A 483 -23.35 4.55 -24.59
C VAL A 483 -23.93 3.72 -25.75
N ASN A 484 -25.15 3.26 -25.64
CA ASN A 484 -25.81 2.48 -26.68
C ASN A 484 -26.00 3.27 -27.98
N LYS A 485 -26.35 4.56 -27.89
CA LYS A 485 -26.45 5.45 -29.07
C LYS A 485 -25.11 5.59 -29.79
N TRP A 486 -24.05 5.85 -29.07
CA TRP A 486 -22.70 5.99 -29.66
C TRP A 486 -22.18 4.65 -30.21
N LYS A 487 -22.44 3.53 -29.56
CA LYS A 487 -22.10 2.19 -30.07
C LYS A 487 -22.85 1.83 -31.36
N SER A 488 -24.05 2.35 -31.53
CA SER A 488 -24.83 2.10 -32.75
C SER A 488 -24.20 2.73 -34.01
N LEU A 489 -23.30 3.71 -33.87
CA LEU A 489 -22.59 4.32 -34.99
C LEU A 489 -21.52 3.39 -35.60
N GLY A 490 -21.04 2.37 -34.86
CA GLY A 490 -20.06 1.43 -35.33
C GLY A 490 -18.89 1.23 -34.36
N ARG A 491 -17.93 0.39 -34.77
CA ARG A 491 -16.67 0.15 -34.05
C ARG A 491 -15.55 0.91 -34.73
N PHE A 492 -15.06 1.97 -34.12
CA PHE A 492 -13.98 2.80 -34.65
C PHE A 492 -12.62 2.43 -34.02
N VAL A 493 -12.60 2.32 -32.69
CA VAL A 493 -11.46 1.87 -31.90
C VAL A 493 -11.92 0.80 -30.90
N SER A 494 -10.98 0.03 -30.38
CA SER A 494 -11.31 -0.96 -29.35
C SER A 494 -11.82 -0.25 -28.10
N HIS A 495 -12.95 -0.73 -27.56
CA HIS A 495 -13.60 -0.16 -26.37
C HIS A 495 -13.84 1.35 -26.45
N PHE A 496 -14.37 1.79 -27.60
CA PHE A 496 -14.61 3.22 -27.90
C PHE A 496 -15.34 3.96 -26.77
N ILE A 497 -16.46 3.40 -26.32
CA ILE A 497 -17.31 3.97 -25.27
C ILE A 497 -17.96 2.84 -24.47
N GLU A 498 -17.95 2.94 -23.13
CA GLU A 498 -18.44 1.90 -22.22
C GLU A 498 -19.15 2.49 -21.02
N THR A 499 -20.08 1.72 -20.45
CA THR A 499 -20.65 1.98 -19.11
C THR A 499 -19.66 1.55 -18.03
N GLN A 500 -19.90 1.93 -16.76
CA GLN A 500 -19.11 1.49 -15.60
C GLN A 500 -19.05 -0.04 -15.52
N ASP A 501 -20.18 -0.72 -15.63
CA ASP A 501 -20.27 -2.18 -15.52
C ASP A 501 -19.47 -2.89 -16.63
N GLU A 502 -19.54 -2.38 -17.87
CA GLU A 502 -18.78 -2.91 -19.00
C GLU A 502 -17.26 -2.72 -18.80
N TYR A 503 -16.87 -1.54 -18.32
CA TYR A 503 -15.47 -1.23 -18.02
C TYR A 503 -14.92 -2.12 -16.90
N ASP A 504 -15.70 -2.35 -15.84
CA ASP A 504 -15.28 -3.15 -14.68
C ASP A 504 -15.21 -4.66 -14.96
N THR A 505 -16.02 -5.16 -15.89
CA THR A 505 -16.09 -6.60 -16.20
C THR A 505 -15.08 -7.06 -17.25
N ARG A 506 -14.44 -6.15 -17.99
CA ARG A 506 -13.46 -6.54 -19.02
C ARG A 506 -12.13 -6.98 -18.42
N THR A 507 -11.46 -7.92 -19.10
CA THR A 507 -10.17 -8.49 -18.67
C THR A 507 -8.96 -7.63 -19.04
N ASP A 508 -9.07 -6.83 -20.10
CA ASP A 508 -8.03 -5.92 -20.59
C ASP A 508 -8.40 -4.46 -20.23
N ARG A 509 -8.13 -4.06 -19.02
CA ARG A 509 -8.32 -2.67 -18.61
C ARG A 509 -7.35 -1.77 -19.36
N ASN A 510 -7.83 -1.10 -20.40
CA ASN A 510 -7.07 -0.05 -21.07
C ASN A 510 -7.09 1.21 -20.18
N PRO A 511 -5.94 1.67 -19.64
CA PRO A 511 -5.89 2.86 -18.80
C PRO A 511 -6.13 4.17 -19.57
N ARG A 512 -6.12 4.12 -20.90
CA ARG A 512 -6.30 5.31 -21.76
C ARG A 512 -7.78 5.57 -22.07
N VAL A 513 -8.54 5.94 -21.06
CA VAL A 513 -9.94 6.34 -21.15
C VAL A 513 -10.17 7.67 -20.43
N ASN A 514 -11.06 8.51 -20.95
CA ASN A 514 -11.59 9.65 -20.23
C ASN A 514 -12.93 9.27 -19.61
N ILE A 515 -13.19 9.73 -18.39
CA ILE A 515 -14.43 9.49 -17.65
C ILE A 515 -15.30 10.72 -17.78
N ILE A 516 -16.56 10.52 -18.18
CA ILE A 516 -17.57 11.57 -18.30
C ILE A 516 -18.73 11.25 -17.37
N GLN A 517 -19.15 12.23 -16.59
CA GLN A 517 -20.34 12.10 -15.73
C GLN A 517 -21.61 12.31 -16.56
N CYS A 518 -22.56 11.38 -16.43
CA CYS A 518 -23.87 11.46 -17.07
C CYS A 518 -24.95 10.99 -16.07
N ASN A 519 -25.76 11.93 -15.56
CA ASN A 519 -26.86 11.68 -14.60
C ASN A 519 -26.48 10.82 -13.38
N GLY A 520 -25.25 11.03 -12.84
CA GLY A 520 -24.75 10.33 -11.65
C GLY A 520 -23.94 9.07 -11.94
N ASP A 521 -23.94 8.58 -13.19
CA ASP A 521 -23.16 7.42 -13.63
C ASP A 521 -21.96 7.85 -14.47
N ASN A 522 -20.94 6.96 -14.55
CA ASN A 522 -19.74 7.17 -15.33
C ASN A 522 -19.86 6.57 -16.74
N ILE A 523 -19.39 7.32 -17.73
CA ILE A 523 -19.16 6.84 -19.09
C ILE A 523 -17.66 6.88 -19.37
N TYR A 524 -17.12 5.79 -19.89
CA TYR A 524 -15.70 5.62 -20.21
C TYR A 524 -15.50 5.75 -21.73
N VAL A 525 -14.71 6.74 -22.17
CA VAL A 525 -14.44 6.99 -23.59
C VAL A 525 -12.95 6.76 -23.87
N SER A 526 -12.64 5.85 -24.79
CA SER A 526 -11.26 5.53 -25.17
C SER A 526 -10.55 6.72 -25.81
N THR A 527 -9.38 7.04 -25.33
CA THR A 527 -8.45 8.02 -25.95
C THR A 527 -7.39 7.34 -26.80
N ASN A 528 -7.40 6.00 -26.89
CA ASN A 528 -6.43 5.21 -27.63
C ASN A 528 -6.92 4.78 -29.00
N GLY A 529 -6.00 4.58 -29.96
CA GLY A 529 -6.32 4.07 -31.31
C GLY A 529 -6.76 5.12 -32.33
N TRP A 530 -6.94 6.38 -31.95
CA TRP A 530 -7.42 7.46 -32.85
C TRP A 530 -6.37 7.97 -33.83
N GLY A 531 -5.09 7.60 -33.68
CA GLY A 531 -3.99 7.99 -34.58
C GLY A 531 -3.96 7.21 -35.92
N GLY A 532 -4.78 6.17 -36.08
CA GLY A 532 -4.87 5.41 -37.33
C GLY A 532 -5.40 6.26 -38.49
N GLN A 533 -4.82 6.05 -39.70
CA GLN A 533 -5.23 6.80 -40.89
C GLN A 533 -6.72 6.63 -41.17
N GLY A 534 -7.49 7.73 -41.18
CA GLY A 534 -8.92 7.75 -41.48
C GLY A 534 -9.87 7.29 -40.37
N VAL A 535 -9.36 6.86 -39.20
CA VAL A 535 -10.22 6.37 -38.10
C VAL A 535 -11.11 7.49 -37.55
N MET A 536 -10.54 8.67 -37.31
CA MET A 536 -11.29 9.83 -36.82
C MET A 536 -12.29 10.33 -37.88
N ASP A 537 -11.90 10.35 -39.15
CA ASP A 537 -12.80 10.73 -40.24
C ASP A 537 -13.98 9.75 -40.34
N SER A 538 -13.77 8.48 -40.09
CA SER A 538 -14.86 7.47 -40.05
C SER A 538 -15.87 7.74 -38.92
N LEU A 539 -15.40 8.13 -37.72
CA LEU A 539 -16.25 8.53 -36.62
C LEU A 539 -17.05 9.78 -37.00
N ILE A 540 -16.38 10.83 -37.49
CA ILE A 540 -17.03 12.10 -37.86
C ILE A 540 -18.12 11.87 -38.92
N ASN A 541 -17.84 11.05 -39.94
CA ASN A 541 -18.78 10.74 -40.99
C ASN A 541 -19.97 9.88 -40.52
N ALA A 542 -19.83 9.13 -39.45
CA ALA A 542 -20.87 8.30 -38.87
C ALA A 542 -21.83 9.08 -37.96
N ILE A 543 -21.47 10.27 -37.50
CA ILE A 543 -22.31 11.10 -36.63
C ILE A 543 -23.53 11.58 -37.45
N PRO A 544 -24.79 11.29 -37.01
CA PRO A 544 -25.98 11.74 -37.68
C PRO A 544 -26.12 13.27 -37.64
N LYS A 545 -26.58 13.86 -38.74
CA LYS A 545 -26.75 15.33 -38.85
C LYS A 545 -27.74 15.90 -37.84
N ASP A 546 -28.72 15.12 -37.42
CA ASP A 546 -29.69 15.48 -36.40
C ASP A 546 -29.14 15.57 -34.98
N TRP A 547 -27.91 15.10 -34.74
CA TRP A 547 -27.23 15.29 -33.46
C TRP A 547 -26.64 16.68 -33.26
N ASN A 548 -26.69 17.55 -34.27
CA ASN A 548 -26.16 18.92 -34.25
C ASN A 548 -24.68 18.99 -33.74
N LEU A 549 -23.90 18.01 -34.08
CA LEU A 549 -22.46 17.95 -33.81
C LEU A 549 -21.71 18.14 -35.13
N ASN A 550 -21.48 19.40 -35.51
CA ASN A 550 -20.73 19.72 -36.73
C ASN A 550 -19.26 19.80 -36.41
N VAL A 551 -18.46 18.91 -37.03
CA VAL A 551 -17.00 18.80 -36.79
C VAL A 551 -16.27 19.31 -38.01
N GLU A 552 -15.40 20.29 -37.84
CA GLU A 552 -14.58 20.88 -38.90
C GLU A 552 -13.10 20.73 -38.57
N LYS A 553 -12.28 20.44 -39.59
CA LYS A 553 -10.80 20.47 -39.47
C LYS A 553 -10.33 21.92 -39.47
N ILE A 554 -9.47 22.28 -38.51
CA ILE A 554 -8.87 23.62 -38.37
C ILE A 554 -7.37 23.56 -38.37
#